data_49ca3d27d526fcf89bb87b5b8d97b0dd
#
_entry.id   49ca3d27d526fcf89bb87b5b8d97b0dd
#
_cell.length_a   1.000
_cell.length_b   1.000
_cell.length_c   1.000
_cell.angle_alpha   90.00
_cell.angle_beta   90.00
_cell.angle_gamma   90.00
#
_symmetry.space_group_name_H-M   'P 1'
#
loop_
_entity.id
_entity.type
_entity.pdbx_description
1 polymer ?
#
loop_
_entity_poly.entity_id
_entity_poly.type
_entity_poly.pdbx_seq_one_letter_code
_entity_poly.pdbx_strand_id
1 'polypeptide(L)'
;MKLVLAGIALFACCATAQANDLATMQLASGLGSVLAGEEACGLVYDQTAIEKFVSDKVPAGNLNFPGTLNMMVTSSKMELDGMTQSQKTANCTQVKRAAKAYGFIQ
;
A
#
# COMPACT_ATOMS: atom_id res chain seq x y z
N MET A 1 -36.84 -24.76 -33.05
CA MET A 1 -36.24 -23.79 -32.40
C MET A 1 -35.01 -24.10 -31.74
N LYS A 2 -33.99 -23.46 -32.08
CA LYS A 2 -32.75 -23.71 -31.53
C LYS A 2 -32.31 -22.55 -30.88
N LEU A 3 -31.94 -22.61 -29.69
CA LEU A 3 -31.35 -21.52 -28.96
C LEU A 3 -29.96 -21.80 -28.83
N VAL A 4 -29.17 -21.03 -29.43
CA VAL A 4 -27.77 -21.17 -29.29
C VAL A 4 -27.33 -20.24 -28.25
N LEU A 5 -26.98 -20.77 -27.15
CA LEU A 5 -26.33 -20.02 -26.14
C LEU A 5 -24.86 -20.20 -26.28
N ALA A 6 -24.31 -19.51 -27.17
CA ALA A 6 -22.88 -19.52 -27.32
C ALA A 6 -22.35 -18.19 -26.90
N GLY A 7 -21.51 -18.18 -25.98
CA GLY A 7 -20.77 -16.98 -25.74
C GLY A 7 -20.80 -16.42 -24.37
N ILE A 8 -20.44 -17.20 -23.40
CA ILE A 8 -20.05 -16.59 -22.15
C ILE A 8 -18.90 -17.37 -21.63
N ALA A 9 -17.74 -17.14 -22.09
CA ALA A 9 -16.60 -17.75 -21.48
C ALA A 9 -15.30 -17.09 -21.84
N LEU A 10 -15.25 -15.76 -21.87
CA LEU A 10 -13.98 -15.17 -22.22
C LEU A 10 -13.63 -13.94 -21.40
N PHE A 11 -14.17 -13.84 -20.19
CA PHE A 11 -13.79 -12.72 -19.36
C PHE A 11 -12.94 -13.11 -18.15
N ALA A 12 -12.58 -14.37 -18.02
CA ALA A 12 -11.89 -14.82 -16.82
C ALA A 12 -10.37 -14.61 -16.83
N CYS A 13 -9.76 -14.41 -18.00
CA CYS A 13 -8.30 -14.36 -18.07
C CYS A 13 -7.68 -12.99 -17.78
N CYS A 14 -8.43 -11.91 -17.93
CA CYS A 14 -7.91 -10.57 -17.68
C CYS A 14 -8.05 -10.13 -16.23
N ALA A 15 -8.92 -10.78 -15.46
CA ALA A 15 -9.21 -10.38 -14.10
C ALA A 15 -8.06 -10.69 -13.13
N THR A 16 -7.29 -11.77 -13.37
CA THR A 16 -6.21 -12.16 -12.47
C THR A 16 -5.00 -11.22 -12.55
N ALA A 17 -4.62 -10.77 -13.74
CA ALA A 17 -3.52 -9.84 -13.90
C ALA A 17 -3.84 -8.49 -13.27
N GLN A 18 -5.08 -8.01 -13.49
CA GLN A 18 -5.53 -6.75 -12.90
C GLN A 18 -5.62 -6.82 -11.38
N ALA A 19 -6.04 -7.97 -10.85
CA ALA A 19 -6.13 -8.16 -9.42
C ALA A 19 -4.76 -8.12 -8.74
N ASN A 20 -3.71 -8.66 -9.37
CA ASN A 20 -2.35 -8.61 -8.84
C ASN A 20 -1.79 -7.20 -8.86
N ASP A 21 -2.03 -6.46 -9.93
CA ASP A 21 -1.60 -5.06 -10.02
C ASP A 21 -2.31 -4.20 -8.99
N LEU A 22 -3.61 -4.40 -8.84
CA LEU A 22 -4.40 -3.67 -7.85
C LEU A 22 -3.93 -3.98 -6.44
N ALA A 23 -3.68 -5.25 -6.12
CA ALA A 23 -3.19 -5.65 -4.81
C ALA A 23 -1.82 -5.02 -4.52
N THR A 24 -0.94 -4.97 -5.51
CA THR A 24 0.37 -4.32 -5.39
C THR A 24 0.22 -2.83 -5.11
N MET A 25 -0.66 -2.16 -5.85
CA MET A 25 -0.90 -0.73 -5.64
C MET A 25 -1.50 -0.44 -4.28
N GLN A 26 -2.43 -1.27 -3.81
CA GLN A 26 -3.02 -1.11 -2.49
C GLN A 26 -1.98 -1.30 -1.39
N LEU A 27 -1.12 -2.29 -1.53
CA LEU A 27 -0.04 -2.53 -0.59
C LEU A 27 0.95 -1.37 -0.58
N ALA A 28 1.35 -0.89 -1.75
CA ALA A 28 2.25 0.26 -1.88
C ALA A 28 1.64 1.53 -1.29
N SER A 29 0.34 1.74 -1.52
CA SER A 29 -0.37 2.90 -0.99
C SER A 29 -0.44 2.86 0.53
N GLY A 30 -0.83 1.72 1.10
CA GLY A 30 -0.92 1.56 2.55
C GLY A 30 0.44 1.69 3.23
N LEU A 31 1.43 0.97 2.72
CA LEU A 31 2.79 1.04 3.25
C LEU A 31 3.37 2.43 3.06
N GLY A 32 3.14 3.04 1.90
CA GLY A 32 3.61 4.39 1.61
C GLY A 32 3.09 5.43 2.58
N SER A 33 1.81 5.36 2.94
CA SER A 33 1.22 6.25 3.94
C SER A 33 1.87 6.08 5.31
N VAL A 34 2.13 4.84 5.72
CA VAL A 34 2.77 4.55 7.00
C VAL A 34 4.21 5.05 7.00
N LEU A 35 4.97 4.78 5.94
CA LEU A 35 6.36 5.24 5.86
C LEU A 35 6.46 6.76 5.79
N ALA A 36 5.55 7.41 5.06
CA ALA A 36 5.53 8.87 4.97
C ALA A 36 5.24 9.51 6.32
N GLY A 37 4.49 8.84 7.17
CA GLY A 37 4.13 9.35 8.48
C GLY A 37 5.22 9.22 9.54
N GLU A 38 6.27 8.44 9.30
CA GLU A 38 7.31 8.19 10.29
C GLU A 38 7.88 9.50 10.85
N GLU A 39 8.42 10.31 9.97
CA GLU A 39 9.05 11.57 10.35
C GLU A 39 8.02 12.60 10.82
N ALA A 40 6.95 12.75 10.05
CA ALA A 40 5.92 13.74 10.33
C ALA A 40 5.21 13.50 11.66
N CYS A 41 5.10 12.25 12.08
CA CYS A 41 4.43 11.86 13.32
C CYS A 41 5.39 11.60 14.47
N GLY A 42 6.69 11.86 14.29
CA GLY A 42 7.69 11.67 15.34
C GLY A 42 7.90 10.22 15.72
N LEU A 43 7.79 9.31 14.77
CA LEU A 43 7.98 7.89 15.01
C LEU A 43 9.35 7.43 14.49
N VAL A 44 9.82 6.32 15.03
CA VAL A 44 11.07 5.69 14.57
C VAL A 44 10.74 4.22 14.34
N TYR A 45 10.84 3.78 13.09
CA TYR A 45 10.49 2.41 12.72
C TYR A 45 11.70 1.49 12.77
N ASP A 46 11.43 0.23 13.13
CA ASP A 46 12.42 -0.84 13.09
C ASP A 46 12.67 -1.22 11.62
N GLN A 47 13.87 -0.96 11.14
CA GLN A 47 14.22 -1.22 9.74
C GLN A 47 14.18 -2.70 9.40
N THR A 48 14.54 -3.57 10.34
CA THR A 48 14.47 -5.01 10.15
C THR A 48 13.02 -5.46 9.98
N ALA A 49 12.10 -4.86 10.73
CA ALA A 49 10.68 -5.16 10.61
C ALA A 49 10.12 -4.71 9.25
N ILE A 50 10.56 -3.56 8.74
CA ILE A 50 10.17 -3.10 7.41
C ILE A 50 10.66 -4.08 6.35
N GLU A 51 11.93 -4.49 6.45
CA GLU A 51 12.53 -5.46 5.52
C GLU A 51 11.75 -6.76 5.51
N LYS A 52 11.42 -7.28 6.68
CA LYS A 52 10.64 -8.51 6.82
C LYS A 52 9.25 -8.35 6.20
N PHE A 53 8.58 -7.23 6.45
CA PHE A 53 7.26 -6.95 5.91
C PHE A 53 7.28 -6.98 4.38
N VAL A 54 8.24 -6.29 3.77
CA VAL A 54 8.37 -6.25 2.31
C VAL A 54 8.68 -7.64 1.77
N SER A 55 9.61 -8.36 2.41
CA SER A 55 9.97 -9.71 1.98
C SER A 55 8.80 -10.68 2.03
N ASP A 56 7.95 -10.54 3.05
CA ASP A 56 6.80 -11.43 3.23
C ASP A 56 5.63 -11.07 2.32
N LYS A 57 5.45 -9.79 2.00
CA LYS A 57 4.24 -9.31 1.31
C LYS A 57 4.44 -9.03 -0.18
N VAL A 58 5.67 -8.78 -0.62
CA VAL A 58 5.96 -8.41 -2.00
C VAL A 58 6.69 -9.54 -2.69
N PRO A 59 6.18 -10.06 -3.82
CA PRO A 59 6.88 -11.10 -4.56
C PRO A 59 8.27 -10.62 -5.01
N ALA A 60 9.27 -11.49 -4.91
CA ALA A 60 10.64 -11.17 -5.26
C ALA A 60 10.80 -10.68 -6.70
N GLY A 61 9.94 -11.14 -7.60
CA GLY A 61 10.00 -10.75 -9.01
C GLY A 61 9.34 -9.40 -9.30
N ASN A 62 8.71 -8.78 -8.33
CA ASN A 62 8.02 -7.50 -8.55
C ASN A 62 9.02 -6.34 -8.40
N LEU A 63 9.77 -6.08 -9.46
CA LEU A 63 10.81 -5.05 -9.46
C LEU A 63 10.23 -3.63 -9.56
N ASN A 64 8.95 -3.50 -9.85
CA ASN A 64 8.28 -2.20 -9.94
C ASN A 64 7.80 -1.68 -8.58
N PHE A 65 7.72 -2.55 -7.58
CA PHE A 65 7.20 -2.18 -6.27
C PHE A 65 7.96 -1.02 -5.63
N PRO A 66 9.31 -1.01 -5.60
CA PRO A 66 10.03 0.10 -4.97
C PRO A 66 9.71 1.46 -5.59
N GLY A 67 9.60 1.54 -6.92
CA GLY A 67 9.25 2.78 -7.60
C GLY A 67 7.84 3.23 -7.28
N THR A 68 6.88 2.31 -7.29
CA THR A 68 5.50 2.59 -6.93
C THR A 68 5.41 3.05 -5.47
N LEU A 69 6.14 2.38 -4.58
CA LEU A 69 6.19 2.76 -3.16
C LEU A 69 6.73 4.18 -3.00
N ASN A 70 7.81 4.52 -3.69
CA ASN A 70 8.38 5.87 -3.61
C ASN A 70 7.39 6.94 -4.05
N MET A 71 6.62 6.67 -5.12
CA MET A 71 5.56 7.58 -5.56
C MET A 71 4.51 7.77 -4.46
N MET A 72 4.10 6.68 -3.83
CA MET A 72 3.07 6.74 -2.78
C MET A 72 3.58 7.46 -1.53
N VAL A 73 4.84 7.24 -1.15
CA VAL A 73 5.46 7.96 -0.04
C VAL A 73 5.50 9.46 -0.32
N THR A 74 5.96 9.84 -1.50
CA THR A 74 6.05 11.26 -1.90
C THR A 74 4.68 11.92 -1.90
N SER A 75 3.69 11.25 -2.47
CA SER A 75 2.31 11.73 -2.53
C SER A 75 1.75 11.93 -1.13
N SER A 76 1.96 10.97 -0.23
CA SER A 76 1.49 11.06 1.15
C SER A 76 2.17 12.17 1.93
N LYS A 77 3.46 12.40 1.70
CA LYS A 77 4.17 13.52 2.33
C LYS A 77 3.58 14.87 1.90
N MET A 78 3.27 15.00 0.62
CA MET A 78 2.64 16.22 0.09
C MET A 78 1.27 16.45 0.73
N GLU A 79 0.48 15.39 0.89
CA GLU A 79 -0.81 15.48 1.56
C GLU A 79 -0.66 15.92 3.01
N LEU A 80 0.30 15.35 3.73
CA LEU A 80 0.56 15.72 5.12
C LEU A 80 0.94 17.19 5.26
N ASP A 81 1.74 17.70 4.34
CA ASP A 81 2.14 19.11 4.37
C ASP A 81 0.97 20.08 4.22
N GLY A 82 -0.08 19.66 3.52
CA GLY A 82 -1.28 20.47 3.32
C GLY A 82 -2.35 20.31 4.40
N MET A 83 -2.14 19.47 5.39
CA MET A 83 -3.14 19.19 6.42
C MET A 83 -3.16 20.23 7.53
N THR A 84 -4.34 20.47 8.11
CA THR A 84 -4.48 21.22 9.35
C THR A 84 -3.89 20.42 10.50
N GLN A 85 -3.68 21.06 11.64
CA GLN A 85 -3.16 20.37 12.82
C GLN A 85 -4.09 19.24 13.27
N SER A 86 -5.41 19.45 13.24
CA SER A 86 -6.38 18.42 13.61
C SER A 86 -6.33 17.24 12.65
N GLN A 87 -6.19 17.50 11.35
CA GLN A 87 -6.05 16.45 10.35
C GLN A 87 -4.76 15.66 10.56
N LYS A 88 -3.66 16.33 10.87
CA LYS A 88 -2.38 15.66 11.16
C LYS A 88 -2.50 14.77 12.38
N THR A 89 -3.16 15.25 13.44
CA THR A 89 -3.36 14.48 14.66
C THR A 89 -4.14 13.19 14.36
N ALA A 90 -5.24 13.30 13.62
CA ALA A 90 -6.03 12.13 13.24
C ALA A 90 -5.23 11.16 12.36
N ASN A 91 -4.51 11.71 11.39
CA ASN A 91 -3.68 10.90 10.50
C ASN A 91 -2.58 10.17 11.26
N CYS A 92 -1.86 10.87 12.13
CA CYS A 92 -0.79 10.27 12.92
C CYS A 92 -1.29 9.19 13.87
N THR A 93 -2.50 9.34 14.40
CA THR A 93 -3.13 8.30 15.22
C THR A 93 -3.31 7.02 14.41
N GLN A 94 -3.80 7.12 13.19
CA GLN A 94 -3.98 5.97 12.31
C GLN A 94 -2.64 5.38 11.84
N VAL A 95 -1.70 6.22 11.48
CA VAL A 95 -0.35 5.79 11.08
C VAL A 95 0.30 4.98 12.20
N LYS A 96 0.19 5.47 13.43
CA LYS A 96 0.77 4.78 14.59
C LYS A 96 0.12 3.41 14.81
N ARG A 97 -1.20 3.31 14.66
CA ARG A 97 -1.91 2.04 14.78
C ARG A 97 -1.46 1.06 13.69
N ALA A 98 -1.36 1.52 12.45
CA ALA A 98 -0.92 0.69 11.34
C ALA A 98 0.52 0.24 11.53
N ALA A 99 1.40 1.15 11.95
CA ALA A 99 2.80 0.82 12.21
C ALA A 99 2.94 -0.25 13.30
N LYS A 100 2.13 -0.19 14.34
CA LYS A 100 2.10 -1.24 15.37
C LYS A 100 1.62 -2.56 14.80
N ALA A 101 0.55 -2.53 14.01
CA ALA A 101 0.00 -3.73 13.38
C ALA A 101 1.01 -4.40 12.44
N TYR A 102 1.84 -3.60 11.76
CA TYR A 102 2.87 -4.12 10.88
C TYR A 102 4.12 -4.58 11.63
N GLY A 103 4.23 -4.26 12.91
CA GLY A 103 5.39 -4.60 13.72
C GLY A 103 6.54 -3.63 13.62
N PHE A 104 6.34 -2.44 13.05
CA PHE A 104 7.38 -1.44 12.87
C PHE A 104 7.71 -0.69 14.15
N ILE A 105 6.77 -0.63 15.08
CA ILE A 105 6.96 -0.07 16.43
C ILE A 105 6.30 -0.98 17.44
N GLN A 106 6.74 -0.88 18.68
CA GLN A 106 6.19 -1.67 19.78
C GLN A 106 4.93 -1.03 20.39
#